data_0c1ddb4fa1a9d5a2d6edbde6bb6f5d41
#
_entry.id   0c1ddb4fa1a9d5a2d6edbde6bb6f5d41
#
_cell.length_a   1.000
_cell.length_b   1.000
_cell.length_c   1.000
_cell.angle_alpha   90.00
_cell.angle_beta   90.00
_cell.angle_gamma   90.00
#
_symmetry.space_group_name_H-M   'P 1'
#
loop_
_entity.id
_entity.type
_entity.pdbx_description
1 polymer ?
#
loop_
_entity_poly.entity_id
_entity_poly.type
_entity_poly.pdbx_seq_one_letter_code
_entity_poly.pdbx_strand_id
1 'polypeptide(L)'
;MTKIQDQHGVRDRNEVVPVRPLSTEQCLYAHTPDQTGKSVWHLWSDHAVAVAELAAEFAAPFGGSSLCRLAGLVHDAGKLTAEVQDALRARAVDGGAKLGAPHKLEGAALAGLLLEAGNVEAARVMALMNFGHHNQIPDLPSPYVPVRAALNWMNRFPGHLDALVTLIEDEVPFD
;
A
#
# COMPACT_ATOMS: atom_id res chain seq x y z
N MET A 1 44.24 2.37 -20.27
CA MET A 1 43.21 3.11 -19.52
C MET A 1 41.87 2.82 -20.16
N THR A 2 41.18 1.81 -19.64
CA THR A 2 39.90 1.33 -20.19
C THR A 2 38.78 1.96 -19.36
N LYS A 3 37.99 2.81 -20.00
CA LYS A 3 36.79 3.41 -19.36
C LYS A 3 35.72 2.34 -19.19
N ILE A 4 35.41 1.99 -17.96
CA ILE A 4 34.23 1.22 -17.60
C ILE A 4 33.04 2.17 -17.75
N GLN A 5 32.20 1.92 -18.75
CA GLN A 5 30.90 2.61 -18.89
C GLN A 5 29.94 1.99 -17.91
N ASP A 6 29.52 2.82 -16.97
CA ASP A 6 28.47 2.52 -15.99
C ASP A 6 27.10 2.55 -16.72
N GLN A 7 26.56 1.37 -17.01
CA GLN A 7 25.20 1.22 -17.58
C GLN A 7 24.18 1.00 -16.48
N HIS A 8 24.08 1.92 -15.55
CA HIS A 8 22.87 2.03 -14.74
C HIS A 8 21.89 2.95 -15.47
N GLY A 9 21.08 2.34 -16.33
CA GLY A 9 19.93 3.02 -16.92
C GLY A 9 19.04 3.59 -15.81
N VAL A 10 18.97 4.90 -15.75
CA VAL A 10 18.00 5.61 -14.92
C VAL A 10 16.63 5.22 -15.45
N ARG A 11 15.93 4.31 -14.75
CA ARG A 11 14.53 4.00 -15.05
C ARG A 11 13.75 5.30 -14.93
N ASP A 12 13.00 5.63 -15.97
CA ASP A 12 12.09 6.74 -15.96
C ASP A 12 11.09 6.52 -14.82
N ARG A 13 11.06 7.44 -13.86
CA ARG A 13 10.12 7.38 -12.71
C ARG A 13 8.66 7.49 -13.13
N ASN A 14 8.40 7.63 -14.42
CA ASN A 14 7.08 7.72 -15.02
C ASN A 14 6.67 6.44 -15.78
N GLU A 15 7.50 5.40 -15.79
CA GLU A 15 7.14 4.15 -16.45
C GLU A 15 6.04 3.46 -15.66
N VAL A 16 4.87 3.35 -16.29
CA VAL A 16 3.71 2.62 -15.76
C VAL A 16 4.05 1.14 -15.84
N VAL A 17 4.34 0.53 -14.69
CA VAL A 17 4.42 -0.93 -14.62
C VAL A 17 2.97 -1.44 -14.61
N PRO A 18 2.52 -2.17 -15.63
CA PRO A 18 1.17 -2.73 -15.63
C PRO A 18 1.04 -3.69 -14.45
N VAL A 19 -0.09 -3.60 -13.72
CA VAL A 19 -0.45 -4.60 -12.71
C VAL A 19 -0.54 -5.94 -13.41
N ARG A 20 0.44 -6.80 -13.18
CA ARG A 20 0.38 -8.17 -13.68
C ARG A 20 -0.59 -8.95 -12.81
N PRO A 21 -1.61 -9.61 -13.35
CA PRO A 21 -2.44 -10.48 -12.54
C PRO A 21 -1.55 -11.49 -11.82
N LEU A 22 -1.66 -11.56 -10.50
CA LEU A 22 -1.02 -12.59 -9.72
C LEU A 22 -1.74 -13.91 -10.04
N SER A 23 -0.99 -15.00 -10.16
CA SER A 23 -1.63 -16.30 -10.27
C SER A 23 -2.38 -16.56 -8.96
N THR A 24 -3.61 -17.03 -9.04
CA THR A 24 -4.53 -17.32 -7.92
C THR A 24 -4.00 -18.34 -6.90
N GLU A 25 -2.82 -18.89 -7.12
CA GLU A 25 -2.16 -19.88 -6.24
C GLU A 25 -1.01 -19.28 -5.40
N GLN A 26 -0.68 -18.00 -5.54
CA GLN A 26 0.45 -17.41 -4.81
C GLN A 26 -0.03 -16.67 -3.57
N CYS A 27 0.42 -17.12 -2.39
CA CYS A 27 0.26 -16.35 -1.16
C CYS A 27 0.88 -14.96 -1.30
N LEU A 28 0.13 -13.95 -0.85
CA LEU A 28 0.56 -12.55 -0.80
C LEU A 28 1.09 -12.22 0.59
N TYR A 29 2.22 -11.54 0.64
CA TYR A 29 2.93 -11.30 1.89
C TYR A 29 3.02 -9.81 2.22
N ALA A 30 2.83 -9.50 3.50
CA ALA A 30 3.07 -8.17 4.06
C ALA A 30 4.54 -7.97 4.45
N HIS A 31 5.18 -9.02 4.99
CA HIS A 31 6.55 -8.97 5.48
C HIS A 31 7.33 -10.24 5.15
N THR A 32 8.63 -10.06 4.92
CA THR A 32 9.58 -11.16 4.83
C THR A 32 9.89 -11.72 6.22
N PRO A 33 10.29 -12.99 6.33
CA PRO A 33 10.92 -13.51 7.55
C PRO A 33 12.09 -12.62 7.98
N ASP A 34 12.34 -12.54 9.28
CA ASP A 34 13.54 -11.90 9.76
C ASP A 34 14.78 -12.77 9.46
N GLN A 35 15.95 -12.13 9.43
CA GLN A 35 17.21 -12.83 9.13
C GLN A 35 17.67 -13.76 10.25
N THR A 36 17.00 -13.76 11.40
CA THR A 36 17.34 -14.63 12.54
C THR A 36 16.71 -16.02 12.38
N GLY A 37 15.86 -16.23 11.37
CA GLY A 37 15.11 -17.46 11.13
C GLY A 37 14.05 -17.77 12.19
N LYS A 38 13.74 -16.80 13.06
CA LYS A 38 12.74 -16.93 14.12
C LYS A 38 11.35 -16.50 13.70
N SER A 39 11.23 -15.69 12.65
CA SER A 39 9.95 -15.29 12.07
C SER A 39 9.64 -16.10 10.81
N VAL A 40 8.35 -16.21 10.51
CA VAL A 40 7.82 -16.79 9.27
C VAL A 40 7.35 -15.68 8.33
N TRP A 41 7.06 -16.03 7.11
CA TRP A 41 6.36 -15.14 6.20
C TRP A 41 5.03 -14.69 6.82
N HIS A 42 4.79 -13.39 6.80
CA HIS A 42 3.53 -12.82 7.29
C HIS A 42 2.60 -12.59 6.11
N LEU A 43 1.46 -13.28 6.07
CA LEU A 43 0.46 -13.10 5.03
C LEU A 43 -0.09 -11.68 5.07
N TRP A 44 -0.38 -11.14 3.88
CA TRP A 44 -0.93 -9.80 3.77
C TRP A 44 -2.32 -9.71 4.41
N SER A 45 -3.19 -10.68 4.16
CA SER A 45 -4.54 -10.76 4.74
C SER A 45 -4.52 -10.76 6.27
N ASP A 46 -3.70 -11.61 6.90
CA ASP A 46 -3.58 -11.66 8.36
C ASP A 46 -3.10 -10.33 8.91
N HIS A 47 -2.10 -9.71 8.27
CA HIS A 47 -1.57 -8.41 8.65
C HIS A 47 -2.63 -7.32 8.54
N ALA A 48 -3.31 -7.24 7.39
CA ALA A 48 -4.31 -6.20 7.11
C ALA A 48 -5.48 -6.27 8.10
N VAL A 49 -6.00 -7.49 8.37
CA VAL A 49 -7.07 -7.68 9.35
C VAL A 49 -6.61 -7.31 10.76
N ALA A 50 -5.44 -7.77 11.19
CA ALA A 50 -4.94 -7.45 12.53
C ALA A 50 -4.75 -5.94 12.73
N VAL A 51 -4.22 -5.22 11.73
CA VAL A 51 -4.08 -3.76 11.78
C VAL A 51 -5.44 -3.07 11.76
N ALA A 52 -6.39 -3.56 10.97
CA ALA A 52 -7.75 -3.01 10.91
C ALA A 52 -8.46 -3.11 12.26
N GLU A 53 -8.41 -4.29 12.91
CA GLU A 53 -9.03 -4.50 14.23
C GLU A 53 -8.40 -3.60 15.29
N LEU A 54 -7.07 -3.55 15.34
CA LEU A 54 -6.34 -2.72 16.30
C LEU A 54 -6.64 -1.22 16.09
N ALA A 55 -6.70 -0.77 14.84
CA ALA A 55 -7.06 0.61 14.50
C ALA A 55 -8.50 0.95 14.91
N ALA A 56 -9.44 0.01 14.70
CA ALA A 56 -10.82 0.17 15.12
C ALA A 56 -10.96 0.27 16.66
N GLU A 57 -10.23 -0.58 17.39
CA GLU A 57 -10.22 -0.56 18.85
C GLU A 57 -9.70 0.78 19.39
N PHE A 58 -8.57 1.26 18.90
CA PHE A 58 -8.00 2.53 19.32
C PHE A 58 -8.88 3.72 18.98
N ALA A 59 -9.66 3.64 17.91
CA ALA A 59 -10.55 4.70 17.48
C ALA A 59 -11.96 4.67 18.15
N ALA A 60 -12.29 3.59 18.86
CA ALA A 60 -13.60 3.43 19.49
C ALA A 60 -13.97 4.58 20.45
N PRO A 61 -13.06 5.10 21.31
CA PRO A 61 -13.40 6.16 22.26
C PRO A 61 -13.90 7.46 21.63
N PHE A 62 -13.53 7.72 20.36
CA PHE A 62 -13.98 8.93 19.64
C PHE A 62 -14.88 8.64 18.44
N GLY A 63 -15.45 7.42 18.37
CA GLY A 63 -16.43 7.05 17.35
C GLY A 63 -15.85 6.83 15.94
N GLY A 64 -14.52 6.65 15.85
CA GLY A 64 -13.79 6.51 14.58
C GLY A 64 -13.60 5.07 14.10
N SER A 65 -14.14 4.07 14.79
CA SER A 65 -13.84 2.65 14.56
C SER A 65 -13.97 2.21 13.11
N SER A 66 -15.09 2.49 12.45
CA SER A 66 -15.34 2.05 11.08
C SER A 66 -14.35 2.65 10.09
N LEU A 67 -14.06 3.95 10.19
CA LEU A 67 -13.11 4.62 9.30
C LEU A 67 -11.68 4.13 9.54
N CYS A 68 -11.28 3.99 10.80
CA CYS A 68 -9.93 3.53 11.14
C CYS A 68 -9.74 2.05 10.80
N ARG A 69 -10.78 1.22 10.92
CA ARG A 69 -10.79 -0.17 10.45
C ARG A 69 -10.51 -0.21 8.94
N LEU A 70 -11.26 0.55 8.16
CA LEU A 70 -11.07 0.61 6.71
C LEU A 70 -9.67 1.11 6.35
N ALA A 71 -9.20 2.19 6.98
CA ALA A 71 -7.86 2.71 6.75
C ALA A 71 -6.77 1.68 7.08
N GLY A 72 -6.93 0.95 8.20
CA GLY A 72 -6.02 -0.12 8.59
C GLY A 72 -6.03 -1.29 7.62
N LEU A 73 -7.19 -1.66 7.08
CA LEU A 73 -7.31 -2.74 6.12
C LEU A 73 -6.53 -2.45 4.82
N VAL A 74 -6.55 -1.22 4.35
CA VAL A 74 -5.96 -0.85 3.05
C VAL A 74 -4.60 -0.16 3.14
N HIS A 75 -4.04 0.04 4.35
CA HIS A 75 -2.82 0.84 4.53
C HIS A 75 -1.64 0.36 3.67
N ASP A 76 -1.52 -0.94 3.53
CA ASP A 76 -0.47 -1.63 2.79
C ASP A 76 -0.96 -2.23 1.46
N ALA A 77 -2.06 -1.72 0.88
CA ALA A 77 -2.63 -2.23 -0.37
C ALA A 77 -1.61 -2.25 -1.53
N GLY A 78 -0.66 -1.33 -1.56
CA GLY A 78 0.42 -1.33 -2.55
C GLY A 78 1.31 -2.57 -2.50
N LYS A 79 1.34 -3.30 -1.38
CA LYS A 79 2.08 -4.56 -1.28
C LYS A 79 1.42 -5.71 -2.06
N LEU A 80 0.16 -5.58 -2.46
CA LEU A 80 -0.53 -6.57 -3.29
C LEU A 80 -0.05 -6.58 -4.75
N THR A 81 0.73 -5.61 -5.18
CA THR A 81 1.25 -5.56 -6.55
C THR A 81 2.33 -6.62 -6.79
N ALA A 82 2.36 -7.18 -8.00
CA ALA A 82 3.35 -8.20 -8.37
C ALA A 82 4.79 -7.70 -8.19
N GLU A 83 5.05 -6.42 -8.50
CA GLU A 83 6.37 -5.83 -8.34
C GLU A 83 6.83 -5.85 -6.88
N VAL A 84 5.96 -5.51 -5.95
CA VAL A 84 6.28 -5.52 -4.51
C VAL A 84 6.42 -6.94 -3.99
N GLN A 85 5.57 -7.87 -4.43
CA GLN A 85 5.67 -9.27 -4.04
C GLN A 85 6.98 -9.92 -4.54
N ASP A 86 7.39 -9.62 -5.76
CA ASP A 86 8.67 -10.08 -6.29
C ASP A 86 9.85 -9.47 -5.52
N ALA A 87 9.78 -8.18 -5.17
CA ALA A 87 10.80 -7.53 -4.36
C ALA A 87 10.88 -8.10 -2.92
N LEU A 88 9.74 -8.45 -2.31
CA LEU A 88 9.71 -9.13 -1.01
C LEU A 88 10.40 -10.49 -1.08
N ARG A 89 10.12 -11.30 -2.12
CA ARG A 89 10.74 -12.62 -2.31
C ARG A 89 12.26 -12.50 -2.55
N ALA A 90 12.67 -11.57 -3.41
CA ALA A 90 14.09 -11.30 -3.66
C ALA A 90 14.81 -10.89 -2.36
N ARG A 91 14.21 -9.98 -1.59
CA ARG A 91 14.75 -9.54 -0.29
C ARG A 91 14.93 -10.68 0.72
N ALA A 92 14.02 -11.64 0.75
CA ALA A 92 14.14 -12.79 1.65
C ALA A 92 15.37 -13.66 1.33
N VAL A 93 15.78 -13.68 0.05
CA VAL A 93 16.99 -14.42 -0.40
C VAL A 93 18.25 -13.62 -0.16
N ASP A 94 18.26 -12.33 -0.55
CA ASP A 94 19.48 -11.52 -0.64
C ASP A 94 19.75 -10.67 0.62
N GLY A 95 18.79 -10.62 1.56
CA GLY A 95 18.92 -9.84 2.80
C GLY A 95 18.96 -8.32 2.60
N GLY A 96 18.49 -7.81 1.46
CA GLY A 96 18.55 -6.40 1.08
C GLY A 96 17.82 -5.45 2.07
N ALA A 97 18.39 -4.26 2.32
CA ALA A 97 17.90 -3.32 3.33
C ALA A 97 16.61 -2.58 2.96
N LYS A 98 16.33 -2.39 1.66
CA LYS A 98 15.17 -1.62 1.16
C LYS A 98 14.38 -2.42 0.13
N LEU A 99 13.05 -2.29 0.19
CA LEU A 99 12.16 -2.99 -0.73
C LEU A 99 12.31 -2.53 -2.19
N GLY A 100 12.73 -1.27 -2.42
CA GLY A 100 12.99 -0.74 -3.76
C GLY A 100 11.74 -0.44 -4.61
N ALA A 101 10.64 -1.14 -4.39
CA ALA A 101 9.39 -0.97 -5.14
C ALA A 101 8.47 0.08 -4.47
N PRO A 102 7.81 0.97 -5.23
CA PRO A 102 6.86 1.92 -4.69
C PRO A 102 5.59 1.19 -4.24
N HIS A 103 5.09 1.50 -3.03
CA HIS A 103 3.89 0.89 -2.45
C HIS A 103 3.21 1.79 -1.41
N LYS A 104 3.43 3.11 -1.48
CA LYS A 104 3.07 4.01 -0.39
C LYS A 104 1.81 4.82 -0.65
N LEU A 105 1.38 4.92 -1.90
CA LEU A 105 0.27 5.79 -2.29
C LEU A 105 -1.04 5.04 -2.50
N GLU A 106 -0.97 3.74 -2.72
CA GLU A 106 -2.12 2.92 -3.09
C GLU A 106 -3.21 2.93 -2.01
N GLY A 107 -2.83 2.74 -0.74
CA GLY A 107 -3.78 2.84 0.37
C GLY A 107 -4.41 4.23 0.49
N ALA A 108 -3.63 5.29 0.26
CA ALA A 108 -4.17 6.65 0.24
C ALA A 108 -5.06 6.90 -0.99
N ALA A 109 -4.73 6.29 -2.14
CA ALA A 109 -5.53 6.40 -3.37
C ALA A 109 -6.92 5.76 -3.21
N LEU A 110 -7.02 4.65 -2.47
CA LEU A 110 -8.31 4.00 -2.16
C LEU A 110 -9.28 4.91 -1.37
N ALA A 111 -8.78 5.96 -0.70
CA ALA A 111 -9.65 6.99 -0.13
C ALA A 111 -10.48 7.74 -1.20
N GLY A 112 -10.07 7.68 -2.47
CA GLY A 112 -10.85 8.21 -3.58
C GLY A 112 -12.22 7.59 -3.72
N LEU A 113 -12.40 6.33 -3.37
CA LEU A 113 -13.69 5.63 -3.37
C LEU A 113 -14.68 6.28 -2.38
N LEU A 114 -14.20 6.69 -1.20
CA LEU A 114 -15.02 7.45 -0.24
C LEU A 114 -15.38 8.83 -0.78
N LEU A 115 -14.48 9.45 -1.53
CA LEU A 115 -14.74 10.75 -2.16
C LEU A 115 -15.82 10.64 -3.23
N GLU A 116 -15.78 9.61 -4.08
CA GLU A 116 -16.81 9.33 -5.08
C GLU A 116 -18.17 9.03 -4.44
N ALA A 117 -18.18 8.38 -3.28
CA ALA A 117 -19.39 8.16 -2.47
C ALA A 117 -19.88 9.43 -1.73
N GLY A 118 -19.25 10.59 -1.94
CA GLY A 118 -19.63 11.85 -1.30
C GLY A 118 -19.09 12.06 0.13
N ASN A 119 -18.29 11.13 0.64
CA ASN A 119 -17.71 11.17 1.99
C ASN A 119 -16.39 11.94 2.05
N VAL A 120 -16.42 13.23 1.77
CA VAL A 120 -15.22 14.07 1.60
C VAL A 120 -14.32 14.07 2.84
N GLU A 121 -14.88 14.21 4.05
CA GLU A 121 -14.10 14.27 5.28
C GLU A 121 -13.48 12.90 5.62
N ALA A 122 -14.24 11.82 5.45
CA ALA A 122 -13.71 10.46 5.63
C ALA A 122 -12.58 10.17 4.63
N ALA A 123 -12.74 10.57 3.37
CA ALA A 123 -11.69 10.42 2.35
C ALA A 123 -10.40 11.17 2.73
N ARG A 124 -10.52 12.39 3.26
CA ARG A 124 -9.37 13.19 3.71
C ARG A 124 -8.62 12.52 4.87
N VAL A 125 -9.37 12.07 5.88
CA VAL A 125 -8.79 11.40 7.05
C VAL A 125 -8.11 10.10 6.63
N MET A 126 -8.77 9.26 5.85
CA MET A 126 -8.21 8.00 5.36
C MET A 126 -6.96 8.22 4.50
N ALA A 127 -7.00 9.18 3.56
CA ALA A 127 -5.83 9.51 2.75
C ALA A 127 -4.65 9.99 3.61
N LEU A 128 -4.91 10.82 4.63
CA LEU A 128 -3.88 11.31 5.54
C LEU A 128 -3.27 10.18 6.37
N MET A 129 -4.10 9.29 6.92
CA MET A 129 -3.64 8.14 7.70
C MET A 129 -2.75 7.22 6.86
N ASN A 130 -3.22 6.85 5.67
CA ASN A 130 -2.50 5.94 4.79
C ASN A 130 -1.25 6.57 4.16
N PHE A 131 -1.27 7.86 3.86
CA PHE A 131 -0.07 8.57 3.43
C PHE A 131 0.97 8.68 4.55
N GLY A 132 0.51 8.94 5.78
CA GLY A 132 1.34 9.20 6.94
C GLY A 132 2.04 7.96 7.50
N HIS A 133 1.51 6.75 7.30
CA HIS A 133 2.09 5.56 7.92
C HIS A 133 3.49 5.19 7.40
N HIS A 134 3.86 5.60 6.19
CA HIS A 134 5.22 5.48 5.64
C HIS A 134 6.05 6.75 5.74
N ASN A 135 5.38 7.89 5.91
CA ASN A 135 6.01 9.18 5.99
C ASN A 135 5.47 9.85 7.25
N GLN A 136 6.25 10.68 7.91
CA GLN A 136 5.71 11.49 8.99
C GLN A 136 4.48 12.25 8.50
N ILE A 137 3.48 12.45 9.37
CA ILE A 137 2.36 13.34 9.06
C ILE A 137 2.98 14.70 8.75
N PRO A 138 2.86 15.20 7.51
CA PRO A 138 3.50 16.44 7.15
C PRO A 138 2.90 17.59 7.97
N ASP A 139 3.71 18.59 8.33
CA ASP A 139 3.23 19.89 8.76
C ASP A 139 2.43 20.49 7.60
N LEU A 140 1.13 20.24 7.63
CA LEU A 140 0.27 20.55 6.50
C LEU A 140 -0.14 22.01 6.52
N PRO A 141 0.35 22.84 5.59
CA PRO A 141 -0.33 24.08 5.29
C PRO A 141 -1.72 23.82 4.67
N SER A 142 -2.01 22.56 4.25
CA SER A 142 -3.30 22.15 3.72
C SER A 142 -3.52 20.66 3.87
N PRO A 143 -4.64 20.21 4.49
CA PRO A 143 -5.03 18.81 4.57
C PRO A 143 -5.34 18.16 3.20
N TYR A 144 -5.30 18.95 2.12
CA TYR A 144 -5.60 18.50 0.76
C TYR A 144 -4.41 17.87 0.02
N VAL A 145 -3.18 18.01 0.53
CA VAL A 145 -1.99 17.50 -0.17
C VAL A 145 -2.03 15.97 -0.35
N PRO A 146 -2.32 15.16 0.68
CA PRO A 146 -2.44 13.71 0.52
C PRO A 146 -3.56 13.30 -0.42
N VAL A 147 -4.73 13.95 -0.32
CA VAL A 147 -5.87 13.69 -1.21
C VAL A 147 -5.53 14.04 -2.65
N ARG A 148 -4.88 15.18 -2.89
CA ARG A 148 -4.46 15.57 -4.24
C ARG A 148 -3.41 14.61 -4.80
N ALA A 149 -2.47 14.14 -3.98
CA ALA A 149 -1.48 13.16 -4.40
C ALA A 149 -2.16 11.84 -4.80
N ALA A 150 -3.12 11.38 -4.00
CA ALA A 150 -3.91 10.19 -4.27
C ALA A 150 -4.74 10.33 -5.56
N LEU A 151 -5.47 11.44 -5.73
CA LEU A 151 -6.26 11.71 -6.95
C LEU A 151 -5.38 11.81 -8.20
N ASN A 152 -4.23 12.47 -8.11
CA ASN A 152 -3.28 12.53 -9.21
C ASN A 152 -2.76 11.13 -9.58
N TRP A 153 -2.54 10.28 -8.59
CA TRP A 153 -2.13 8.89 -8.80
C TRP A 153 -3.24 8.10 -9.49
N MET A 154 -4.50 8.19 -9.03
CA MET A 154 -5.67 7.55 -9.66
C MET A 154 -5.81 7.94 -11.13
N ASN A 155 -5.69 9.24 -11.43
CA ASN A 155 -5.80 9.74 -12.81
C ASN A 155 -4.67 9.24 -13.73
N ARG A 156 -3.50 8.93 -13.18
CA ARG A 156 -2.36 8.40 -13.95
C ARG A 156 -2.49 6.90 -14.24
N PHE A 157 -3.25 6.18 -13.42
CA PHE A 157 -3.35 4.72 -13.46
C PHE A 157 -4.82 4.27 -13.45
N PRO A 158 -5.61 4.62 -14.47
CA PRO A 158 -7.01 4.22 -14.55
C PRO A 158 -7.11 2.67 -14.57
N GLY A 159 -8.03 2.13 -13.80
CA GLY A 159 -8.23 0.68 -13.64
C GLY A 159 -7.30 0.01 -12.61
N HIS A 160 -6.29 0.71 -12.09
CA HIS A 160 -5.42 0.15 -11.06
C HIS A 160 -6.13 0.02 -9.71
N LEU A 161 -7.02 0.95 -9.39
CA LEU A 161 -7.84 0.88 -8.18
C LEU A 161 -8.80 -0.29 -8.20
N ASP A 162 -9.49 -0.52 -9.32
CA ASP A 162 -10.41 -1.65 -9.47
C ASP A 162 -9.67 -2.97 -9.28
N ALA A 163 -8.46 -3.09 -9.84
CA ALA A 163 -7.61 -4.26 -9.65
C ALA A 163 -7.19 -4.44 -8.18
N LEU A 164 -6.87 -3.36 -7.47
CA LEU A 164 -6.53 -3.42 -6.04
C LEU A 164 -7.75 -3.80 -5.19
N VAL A 165 -8.92 -3.24 -5.46
CA VAL A 165 -10.16 -3.60 -4.77
C VAL A 165 -10.45 -5.09 -4.94
N THR A 166 -10.39 -5.60 -6.17
CA THR A 166 -10.57 -7.02 -6.44
C THR A 166 -9.59 -7.89 -5.65
N LEU A 167 -8.30 -7.52 -5.63
CA LEU A 167 -7.28 -8.26 -4.86
C LEU A 167 -7.56 -8.22 -3.35
N ILE A 168 -8.03 -7.10 -2.82
CA ILE A 168 -8.38 -6.97 -1.39
C ILE A 168 -9.59 -7.85 -1.07
N GLU A 169 -10.62 -7.84 -1.92
CA GLU A 169 -11.82 -8.66 -1.76
C GLU A 169 -11.51 -10.16 -1.85
N ASP A 170 -10.59 -10.56 -2.73
CA ASP A 170 -10.14 -11.95 -2.85
C ASP A 170 -9.37 -12.42 -1.60
N GLU A 171 -8.56 -11.54 -0.99
CA GLU A 171 -7.72 -11.87 0.18
C GLU A 171 -8.48 -11.75 1.51
N VAL A 172 -9.43 -10.81 1.61
CA VAL A 172 -10.22 -10.54 2.81
C VAL A 172 -11.69 -10.44 2.42
N PRO A 173 -12.45 -11.54 2.45
CA PRO A 173 -13.88 -11.51 2.18
C PRO A 173 -14.59 -10.54 3.13
N PHE A 174 -15.37 -9.64 2.60
CA PHE A 174 -16.25 -8.77 3.38
C PHE A 174 -17.57 -9.50 3.61
N ASP A 175 -17.87 -9.82 4.86
CA ASP A 175 -19.19 -10.33 5.29
C ASP A 175 -20.22 -9.19 5.38
#